data_afc799abe3f13d1da9e6f7de9fe1654b
#
_entry.id   afc799abe3f13d1da9e6f7de9fe1654b
#
_cell.length_a   1.000
_cell.length_b   1.000
_cell.length_c   1.000
_cell.angle_alpha   90.00
_cell.angle_beta   90.00
_cell.angle_gamma   90.00
#
_symmetry.space_group_name_H-M   'P 1'
#
loop_
_entity.id
_entity.type
_entity.pdbx_description
1 polymer ?
#
loop_
_entity_poly.entity_id
_entity_poly.type
_entity_poly.pdbx_seq_one_letter_code
_entity_poly.pdbx_strand_id
1 'polypeptide(L)'
;RRGDLAGFVAASFLRGIDFIQIQQRFFPRLTAALVVRSLWICQKEKSRRRFLPAARRIHRPDLLDTLPVRYLHDGFAEVIKCGAFGSADFFAALESLPDDRAILAAAESIIHRCILIKVAVVEKDERDTGARMVLNFGHTIGHAVERYYHYEKYTHGEGVGIGMVRLTQNAERLGLAQKGTAEKIKTLLARFGLPTGVSMNRRTLSVALLWIRKKGGMRLPL
;
A
#
# COMPACT_ATOMS: atom_id res chain seq x y z
N ARG A 1 -7.06 -1.21 -12.42
CA ARG A 1 -7.58 -0.65 -13.69
C ARG A 1 -8.93 -1.23 -14.10
N ARG A 2 -9.16 -2.59 -14.08
CA ARG A 2 -10.49 -3.16 -14.45
C ARG A 2 -11.58 -2.78 -13.45
N GLY A 3 -11.30 -2.84 -12.16
CA GLY A 3 -12.25 -2.44 -11.10
C GLY A 3 -12.55 -0.93 -11.12
N ASP A 4 -11.56 -0.10 -11.46
CA ASP A 4 -11.75 1.35 -11.59
C ASP A 4 -12.66 1.68 -12.79
N LEU A 5 -12.48 0.96 -13.91
CA LEU A 5 -13.33 1.10 -15.09
C LEU A 5 -14.77 0.66 -14.79
N ALA A 6 -14.95 -0.49 -14.14
CA ALA A 6 -16.26 -0.97 -13.75
C ALA A 6 -16.97 -0.01 -12.79
N GLY A 7 -16.27 0.53 -11.80
CA GLY A 7 -16.79 1.54 -10.89
C GLY A 7 -17.14 2.85 -11.59
N PHE A 8 -16.36 3.26 -12.59
CA PHE A 8 -16.68 4.44 -13.42
C PHE A 8 -17.95 4.22 -14.28
N VAL A 9 -18.06 3.04 -14.91
CA VAL A 9 -19.23 2.68 -15.68
C VAL A 9 -20.47 2.66 -14.78
N ALA A 10 -20.40 2.01 -13.60
CA ALA A 10 -21.48 1.99 -12.63
C ALA A 10 -21.89 3.39 -12.17
N ALA A 11 -20.93 4.28 -11.94
CA ALA A 11 -21.18 5.67 -11.55
C ALA A 11 -21.77 6.55 -12.67
N SER A 12 -21.59 6.14 -13.92
CA SER A 12 -22.02 6.93 -15.10
C SER A 12 -23.29 6.40 -15.74
N PHE A 13 -23.59 5.10 -15.60
CA PHE A 13 -24.74 4.46 -16.19
C PHE A 13 -26.01 4.84 -15.42
N LEU A 14 -27.04 5.30 -16.14
CA LEU A 14 -28.36 5.69 -15.60
C LEU A 14 -28.29 6.57 -14.32
N ARG A 15 -27.36 7.53 -14.29
CA ARG A 15 -27.10 8.43 -13.13
C ARG A 15 -26.44 7.77 -11.93
N GLY A 16 -26.05 6.50 -12.03
CA GLY A 16 -25.39 5.68 -11.04
C GLY A 16 -26.21 4.45 -10.66
N ILE A 17 -25.55 3.29 -10.67
CA ILE A 17 -26.12 2.02 -10.20
C ILE A 17 -25.27 1.47 -9.07
N ASP A 18 -25.90 0.78 -8.14
CA ASP A 18 -25.20 0.06 -7.09
C ASP A 18 -24.35 -1.06 -7.68
N PHE A 19 -23.16 -1.27 -7.12
CA PHE A 19 -22.28 -2.34 -7.51
C PHE A 19 -21.61 -3.02 -6.31
N ILE A 20 -21.27 -4.28 -6.48
CA ILE A 20 -20.54 -5.07 -5.49
C ILE A 20 -19.12 -5.27 -6.01
N GLN A 21 -18.14 -4.97 -5.18
CA GLN A 21 -16.74 -5.19 -5.52
C GLN A 21 -16.21 -6.45 -4.85
N ILE A 22 -15.78 -7.44 -5.67
CA ILE A 22 -15.14 -8.67 -5.20
C ILE A 22 -13.63 -8.50 -5.42
N GLN A 23 -12.86 -8.58 -4.33
CA GLN A 23 -11.41 -8.43 -4.36
C GLN A 23 -10.76 -9.78 -4.70
N GLN A 24 -9.98 -9.81 -5.79
CA GLN A 24 -9.27 -11.02 -6.26
C GLN A 24 -7.76 -11.00 -5.96
N ARG A 25 -7.21 -9.92 -5.45
CA ARG A 25 -5.78 -9.76 -5.13
C ARG A 25 -5.60 -9.28 -3.70
N PHE A 26 -4.59 -9.84 -3.04
CA PHE A 26 -4.41 -9.73 -1.62
C PHE A 26 -4.32 -8.28 -1.13
N PHE A 27 -3.47 -7.42 -1.64
CA PHE A 27 -3.20 -6.17 -0.94
C PHE A 27 -3.04 -4.89 -1.74
N PRO A 28 -2.68 -4.83 -3.01
CA PRO A 28 -2.42 -3.55 -3.66
C PRO A 28 -3.61 -2.59 -3.63
N ARG A 29 -4.78 -3.08 -3.20
CA ARG A 29 -6.03 -2.32 -3.20
C ARG A 29 -6.80 -2.28 -1.90
N LEU A 30 -6.22 -2.73 -0.79
CA LEU A 30 -6.87 -2.57 0.51
C LEU A 30 -7.03 -1.07 0.86
N THR A 31 -6.12 -0.22 0.41
CA THR A 31 -6.26 1.24 0.47
C THR A 31 -7.34 1.77 -0.47
N ALA A 32 -7.48 1.19 -1.67
CA ALA A 32 -8.57 1.52 -2.58
C ALA A 32 -9.92 0.94 -2.11
N ALA A 33 -9.91 -0.05 -1.21
CA ALA A 33 -11.13 -0.68 -0.73
C ALA A 33 -11.95 0.20 0.22
N LEU A 34 -11.35 1.11 0.96
CA LEU A 34 -12.06 2.00 1.88
C LEU A 34 -12.60 3.25 1.19
N VAL A 35 -11.94 3.70 0.11
CA VAL A 35 -12.40 4.85 -0.68
C VAL A 35 -12.20 4.51 -2.15
N VAL A 36 -13.25 4.07 -2.84
CA VAL A 36 -13.22 3.99 -4.30
C VAL A 36 -13.19 5.41 -4.86
N ARG A 37 -12.00 5.90 -5.06
CA ARG A 37 -11.78 7.03 -5.96
C ARG A 37 -11.74 6.44 -7.36
N SER A 38 -12.87 6.35 -8.05
CA SER A 38 -12.90 6.10 -9.48
C SER A 38 -12.29 7.31 -10.18
N LEU A 39 -10.95 7.34 -10.22
CA LEU A 39 -10.21 8.39 -10.88
C LEU A 39 -10.02 8.00 -12.35
N TRP A 40 -10.85 8.51 -13.22
CA TRP A 40 -10.60 8.49 -14.65
C TRP A 40 -9.90 9.79 -15.07
N ILE A 41 -8.63 9.68 -15.49
CA ILE A 41 -7.90 10.81 -16.07
C ILE A 41 -8.06 10.70 -17.57
N CYS A 42 -8.97 11.49 -18.13
CA CYS A 42 -8.96 11.77 -19.56
C CYS A 42 -7.92 12.86 -19.84
N GLN A 43 -6.96 12.58 -20.75
CA GLN A 43 -5.85 13.50 -21.04
C GLN A 43 -6.30 14.87 -21.62
N LYS A 44 -7.55 15.03 -21.99
CA LYS A 44 -8.07 16.25 -22.65
C LYS A 44 -9.01 17.14 -21.83
N GLU A 45 -9.49 16.68 -20.65
CA GLU A 45 -10.35 17.51 -19.79
C GLU A 45 -9.95 17.39 -18.32
N LYS A 46 -9.97 18.56 -17.62
CA LYS A 46 -9.73 18.63 -16.17
C LYS A 46 -10.67 17.69 -15.44
N SER A 47 -10.10 16.68 -14.84
CA SER A 47 -10.66 15.53 -14.11
C SER A 47 -12.07 15.75 -13.52
N ARG A 48 -13.07 15.10 -14.06
CA ARG A 48 -14.35 14.89 -13.36
C ARG A 48 -14.15 13.73 -12.38
N ARG A 49 -14.02 14.06 -11.11
CA ARG A 49 -13.97 13.06 -10.01
C ARG A 49 -15.41 12.73 -9.65
N ARG A 50 -15.88 11.54 -9.98
CA ARG A 50 -17.12 10.99 -9.42
C ARG A 50 -16.74 9.94 -8.37
N PHE A 51 -17.29 10.10 -7.17
CA PHE A 51 -17.13 9.16 -6.08
C PHE A 51 -18.46 8.40 -5.95
N LEU A 52 -18.46 7.12 -6.30
CA LEU A 52 -19.55 6.22 -5.98
C LEU A 52 -18.94 5.10 -5.11
N PRO A 53 -19.26 5.04 -3.82
CA PRO A 53 -18.81 3.93 -2.98
C PRO A 53 -19.51 2.65 -3.45
N ALA A 54 -18.77 1.51 -3.47
CA ALA A 54 -19.40 0.23 -3.68
C ALA A 54 -20.41 -0.06 -2.56
N ALA A 55 -21.62 -0.51 -2.92
CA ALA A 55 -22.65 -0.86 -1.95
C ALA A 55 -22.20 -1.96 -0.99
N ARG A 56 -21.41 -2.91 -1.49
CA ARG A 56 -20.77 -3.97 -0.69
C ARG A 56 -19.39 -4.31 -1.25
N ARG A 57 -18.51 -4.76 -0.37
CA ARG A 57 -17.21 -5.33 -0.71
C ARG A 57 -17.09 -6.72 -0.12
N ILE A 58 -16.69 -7.67 -0.95
CA ILE A 58 -16.52 -9.06 -0.55
C ILE A 58 -15.04 -9.40 -0.70
N HIS A 59 -14.43 -9.82 0.38
CA HIS A 59 -13.08 -10.36 0.40
C HIS A 59 -13.17 -11.89 0.35
N ARG A 60 -12.47 -12.49 -0.59
CA ARG A 60 -12.42 -13.93 -0.81
C ARG A 60 -10.98 -14.41 -0.55
N PRO A 61 -10.62 -14.77 0.70
CA PRO A 61 -9.27 -15.23 1.06
C PRO A 61 -8.85 -16.48 0.27
N ASP A 62 -9.78 -17.38 -0.01
CA ASP A 62 -9.58 -18.59 -0.81
C ASP A 62 -9.03 -18.34 -2.22
N LEU A 63 -9.24 -17.16 -2.78
CA LEU A 63 -8.63 -16.79 -4.07
C LEU A 63 -7.13 -16.53 -3.99
N LEU A 64 -6.57 -16.43 -2.79
CA LEU A 64 -5.14 -16.24 -2.59
C LEU A 64 -4.33 -17.49 -2.92
N ASP A 65 -4.93 -18.68 -2.77
CA ASP A 65 -4.28 -19.95 -3.07
C ASP A 65 -3.89 -20.09 -4.56
N THR A 66 -4.55 -19.32 -5.42
CA THR A 66 -4.28 -19.30 -6.86
C THR A 66 -3.26 -18.25 -7.28
N LEU A 67 -2.76 -17.44 -6.33
CA LEU A 67 -1.80 -16.38 -6.66
C LEU A 67 -0.38 -16.94 -6.79
N PRO A 68 0.39 -16.52 -7.81
CA PRO A 68 1.83 -16.73 -7.81
C PRO A 68 2.45 -16.13 -6.54
N VAL A 69 3.38 -16.84 -5.91
CA VAL A 69 4.00 -16.48 -4.63
C VAL A 69 4.54 -15.05 -4.60
N ARG A 70 5.15 -14.59 -5.70
CA ARG A 70 5.64 -13.20 -5.81
C ARG A 70 4.54 -12.16 -5.56
N TYR A 71 3.31 -12.41 -6.02
CA TYR A 71 2.20 -11.48 -5.80
C TYR A 71 1.57 -11.62 -4.42
N LEU A 72 1.69 -12.78 -3.79
CA LEU A 72 1.34 -12.95 -2.38
C LEU A 72 2.29 -12.10 -1.51
N HIS A 73 3.60 -12.21 -1.73
CA HIS A 73 4.61 -11.43 -1.03
C HIS A 73 4.48 -9.94 -1.30
N ASP A 74 4.25 -9.54 -2.56
CA ASP A 74 3.96 -8.15 -2.94
C ASP A 74 2.82 -7.56 -2.10
N GLY A 75 1.73 -8.31 -1.96
CA GLY A 75 0.62 -7.91 -1.10
C GLY A 75 0.98 -7.92 0.39
N PHE A 76 1.80 -8.87 0.83
CA PHE A 76 2.19 -8.99 2.23
C PHE A 76 3.08 -7.83 2.71
N ALA A 77 3.82 -7.17 1.83
CA ALA A 77 4.52 -5.93 2.15
C ALA A 77 3.56 -4.85 2.68
N GLU A 78 2.34 -4.76 2.14
CA GLU A 78 1.30 -3.84 2.60
C GLU A 78 0.72 -4.24 3.97
N VAL A 79 0.71 -5.55 4.29
CA VAL A 79 0.34 -6.06 5.63
C VAL A 79 1.37 -5.64 6.64
N ILE A 80 2.65 -5.89 6.34
CA ILE A 80 3.78 -5.49 7.18
C ILE A 80 3.72 -3.98 7.45
N LYS A 81 3.41 -3.19 6.43
CA LYS A 81 3.19 -1.76 6.57
C LYS A 81 2.10 -1.44 7.59
N CYS A 82 0.94 -2.09 7.47
CA CYS A 82 -0.17 -1.89 8.42
C CYS A 82 0.22 -2.25 9.85
N GLY A 83 0.97 -3.33 10.05
CA GLY A 83 1.51 -3.68 11.36
C GLY A 83 2.47 -2.63 11.89
N ALA A 84 3.39 -2.17 11.05
CA ALA A 84 4.45 -1.24 11.44
C ALA A 84 3.94 0.13 11.95
N PHE A 85 2.87 0.66 11.36
CA PHE A 85 2.31 1.95 11.81
C PHE A 85 1.05 1.82 12.68
N GLY A 86 0.36 0.67 12.66
CA GLY A 86 -0.98 0.56 13.22
C GLY A 86 -1.07 -0.16 14.55
N SER A 87 -0.26 -1.20 14.79
CA SER A 87 -0.36 -2.02 16.02
C SER A 87 0.89 -2.87 16.22
N ALA A 88 1.55 -2.66 17.37
CA ALA A 88 2.70 -3.47 17.77
C ALA A 88 2.34 -4.96 17.93
N ASP A 89 1.18 -5.26 18.51
CA ASP A 89 0.70 -6.65 18.66
C ASP A 89 0.42 -7.30 17.31
N PHE A 90 -0.06 -6.52 16.34
CA PHE A 90 -0.26 -7.05 15.00
C PHE A 90 1.09 -7.30 14.31
N PHE A 91 2.04 -6.40 14.46
CA PHE A 91 3.38 -6.60 13.92
C PHE A 91 4.05 -7.84 14.53
N ALA A 92 3.98 -8.02 15.85
CA ALA A 92 4.50 -9.21 16.53
C ALA A 92 3.81 -10.50 16.05
N ALA A 93 2.50 -10.48 15.83
CA ALA A 93 1.79 -11.62 15.23
C ALA A 93 2.29 -11.93 13.82
N LEU A 94 2.65 -10.92 13.00
CA LEU A 94 3.24 -11.15 11.69
C LEU A 94 4.67 -11.72 11.79
N GLU A 95 5.45 -11.28 12.78
CA GLU A 95 6.78 -11.84 13.05
C GLU A 95 6.74 -13.32 13.45
N SER A 96 5.64 -13.80 14.02
CA SER A 96 5.47 -15.22 14.39
C SER A 96 5.12 -16.14 13.22
N LEU A 97 4.75 -15.61 12.05
CA LEU A 97 4.43 -16.41 10.86
C LEU A 97 5.71 -17.02 10.26
N PRO A 98 5.81 -18.35 10.16
CA PRO A 98 7.04 -18.99 9.68
C PRO A 98 7.16 -19.00 8.16
N ASP A 99 6.07 -19.14 7.43
CA ASP A 99 6.04 -19.38 5.99
C ASP A 99 4.74 -18.89 5.31
N ASP A 100 4.66 -19.10 4.00
CA ASP A 100 3.52 -18.71 3.16
C ASP A 100 2.24 -19.47 3.52
N ARG A 101 2.33 -20.72 3.99
CA ARG A 101 1.17 -21.49 4.42
C ARG A 101 0.53 -20.87 5.65
N ALA A 102 1.35 -20.39 6.57
CA ALA A 102 0.86 -19.68 7.75
C ALA A 102 0.19 -18.35 7.38
N ILE A 103 0.71 -17.63 6.36
CA ILE A 103 0.04 -16.42 5.83
C ILE A 103 -1.34 -16.78 5.28
N LEU A 104 -1.44 -17.81 4.44
CA LEU A 104 -2.69 -18.23 3.82
C LEU A 104 -3.69 -18.72 4.88
N ALA A 105 -3.25 -19.53 5.84
CA ALA A 105 -4.10 -20.00 6.93
C ALA A 105 -4.63 -18.86 7.82
N ALA A 106 -3.85 -17.80 8.03
CA ALA A 106 -4.24 -16.63 8.80
C ALA A 106 -4.85 -15.49 7.96
N ALA A 107 -5.06 -15.68 6.65
CA ALA A 107 -5.37 -14.62 5.70
C ALA A 107 -6.62 -13.81 6.09
N GLU A 108 -7.69 -14.47 6.53
CA GLU A 108 -8.92 -13.80 6.96
C GLU A 108 -8.68 -12.87 8.14
N SER A 109 -8.01 -13.35 9.17
CA SER A 109 -7.66 -12.57 10.37
C SER A 109 -6.73 -11.40 10.01
N ILE A 110 -5.73 -11.63 9.16
CA ILE A 110 -4.80 -10.61 8.68
C ILE A 110 -5.56 -9.51 7.91
N ILE A 111 -6.40 -9.90 6.97
CA ILE A 111 -7.21 -8.96 6.18
C ILE A 111 -8.11 -8.13 7.10
N HIS A 112 -8.81 -8.78 8.02
CA HIS A 112 -9.70 -8.11 8.96
C HIS A 112 -8.96 -7.08 9.81
N ARG A 113 -7.83 -7.44 10.41
CA ARG A 113 -7.00 -6.51 11.20
C ARG A 113 -6.48 -5.34 10.37
N CYS A 114 -6.02 -5.58 9.14
CA CYS A 114 -5.60 -4.51 8.24
C CYS A 114 -6.75 -3.56 7.89
N ILE A 115 -7.96 -4.06 7.68
CA ILE A 115 -9.14 -3.23 7.43
C ILE A 115 -9.42 -2.35 8.64
N LEU A 116 -9.47 -2.90 9.85
CA LEU A 116 -9.73 -2.14 11.08
C LEU A 116 -8.70 -1.02 11.29
N ILE A 117 -7.40 -1.30 11.11
CA ILE A 117 -6.34 -0.30 11.21
C ILE A 117 -6.56 0.83 10.20
N LYS A 118 -6.89 0.48 8.95
CA LYS A 118 -7.10 1.48 7.91
C LYS A 118 -8.38 2.29 8.11
N VAL A 119 -9.45 1.67 8.57
CA VAL A 119 -10.70 2.36 8.94
C VAL A 119 -10.41 3.39 10.02
N ALA A 120 -9.75 3.00 11.10
CA ALA A 120 -9.41 3.91 12.20
C ALA A 120 -8.57 5.12 11.74
N VAL A 121 -7.67 4.94 10.77
CA VAL A 121 -6.89 6.06 10.20
C VAL A 121 -7.77 6.97 9.35
N VAL A 122 -8.66 6.40 8.52
CA VAL A 122 -9.53 7.18 7.62
C VAL A 122 -10.58 7.94 8.40
N GLU A 123 -11.17 7.36 9.46
CA GLU A 123 -12.16 8.02 10.33
C GLU A 123 -11.55 9.21 11.07
N LYS A 124 -10.26 9.13 11.46
CA LYS A 124 -9.54 10.25 12.09
C LYS A 124 -9.24 11.39 11.12
N ASP A 125 -9.12 11.10 9.82
CA ASP A 125 -8.75 12.09 8.79
C ASP A 125 -9.42 11.77 7.46
N GLU A 126 -10.73 11.96 7.40
CA GLU A 126 -11.52 11.72 6.19
C GLU A 126 -11.08 12.63 5.03
N ARG A 127 -10.65 13.86 5.33
CA ARG A 127 -10.27 14.88 4.33
C ARG A 127 -8.84 14.82 3.87
N ASP A 128 -8.02 13.89 4.41
CA ASP A 128 -6.60 13.72 4.05
C ASP A 128 -5.77 14.98 4.38
N THR A 129 -5.96 15.52 5.58
CA THR A 129 -5.31 16.76 6.04
C THR A 129 -3.97 16.54 6.71
N GLY A 130 -3.62 15.29 7.06
CA GLY A 130 -2.33 14.99 7.68
C GLY A 130 -2.21 13.58 8.27
N ALA A 131 -3.07 13.18 9.20
CA ALA A 131 -2.98 11.88 9.87
C ALA A 131 -3.04 10.68 8.90
N ARG A 132 -3.79 10.83 7.83
CA ARG A 132 -3.91 9.80 6.79
C ARG A 132 -2.62 9.58 5.99
N MET A 133 -1.66 10.51 6.02
CA MET A 133 -0.38 10.34 5.35
C MET A 133 0.41 9.11 5.81
N VAL A 134 0.12 8.59 7.01
CA VAL A 134 0.74 7.34 7.49
C VAL A 134 0.46 6.16 6.57
N LEU A 135 -0.66 6.14 5.85
CA LEU A 135 -0.97 5.12 4.85
C LEU A 135 0.01 5.11 3.67
N ASN A 136 0.75 6.20 3.47
CA ASN A 136 1.79 6.34 2.46
C ASN A 136 3.19 6.00 2.99
N PHE A 137 3.30 5.41 4.18
CA PHE A 137 4.56 4.95 4.73
C PHE A 137 5.30 4.05 3.74
N GLY A 138 6.54 4.39 3.40
CA GLY A 138 7.35 3.73 2.38
C GLY A 138 7.02 4.10 0.91
N HIS A 139 5.84 4.61 0.60
CA HIS A 139 5.39 4.82 -0.78
C HIS A 139 6.20 5.87 -1.55
N THR A 140 6.61 6.96 -0.92
CA THR A 140 7.37 8.02 -1.60
C THR A 140 8.67 7.48 -2.20
N ILE A 141 9.42 6.69 -1.42
CA ILE A 141 10.65 6.05 -1.88
C ILE A 141 10.30 4.89 -2.82
N GLY A 142 9.27 4.10 -2.48
CA GLY A 142 8.80 2.98 -3.30
C GLY A 142 8.47 3.41 -4.73
N HIS A 143 7.66 4.44 -4.91
CA HIS A 143 7.34 4.96 -6.24
C HIS A 143 8.56 5.55 -6.97
N ALA A 144 9.54 6.08 -6.26
CA ALA A 144 10.80 6.52 -6.85
C ALA A 144 11.60 5.33 -7.40
N VAL A 145 11.63 4.21 -6.66
CA VAL A 145 12.26 2.96 -7.09
C VAL A 145 11.54 2.36 -8.28
N GLU A 146 10.22 2.17 -8.19
CA GLU A 146 9.39 1.63 -9.30
C GLU A 146 9.63 2.42 -10.59
N ARG A 147 9.60 3.74 -10.49
CA ARG A 147 9.78 4.61 -11.64
C ARG A 147 11.20 4.55 -12.23
N TYR A 148 12.23 4.55 -11.39
CA TYR A 148 13.62 4.47 -11.84
C TYR A 148 13.86 3.20 -12.67
N TYR A 149 13.21 2.11 -12.30
CA TYR A 149 13.27 0.83 -13.01
C TYR A 149 12.11 0.63 -13.99
N HIS A 150 11.45 1.68 -14.43
CA HIS A 150 10.39 1.70 -15.45
C HIS A 150 9.21 0.77 -15.14
N TYR A 151 8.97 0.44 -13.83
CA TYR A 151 7.92 -0.50 -13.37
C TYR A 151 8.11 -1.95 -13.83
N GLU A 152 9.32 -2.30 -14.29
CA GLU A 152 9.61 -3.64 -14.84
C GLU A 152 10.33 -4.54 -13.84
N LYS A 153 11.23 -3.98 -13.04
CA LYS A 153 12.09 -4.76 -12.14
C LYS A 153 11.45 -5.06 -10.79
N TYR A 154 10.83 -4.05 -10.17
CA TYR A 154 10.23 -4.15 -8.85
C TYR A 154 8.72 -4.04 -8.92
N THR A 155 8.03 -4.89 -8.14
CA THR A 155 6.59 -4.77 -7.91
C THR A 155 6.32 -3.63 -6.93
N HIS A 156 5.06 -3.26 -6.75
CA HIS A 156 4.67 -2.19 -5.84
C HIS A 156 5.08 -2.47 -4.39
N GLY A 157 4.75 -3.66 -3.86
CA GLY A 157 5.10 -4.05 -2.49
C GLY A 157 6.60 -4.17 -2.27
N GLU A 158 7.35 -4.67 -3.28
CA GLU A 158 8.82 -4.68 -3.24
C GLU A 158 9.38 -3.25 -3.10
N GLY A 159 8.86 -2.31 -3.88
CA GLY A 159 9.23 -0.90 -3.80
C GLY A 159 8.87 -0.27 -2.44
N VAL A 160 7.65 -0.53 -1.95
CA VAL A 160 7.20 -0.04 -0.64
C VAL A 160 8.03 -0.63 0.50
N GLY A 161 8.39 -1.91 0.44
CA GLY A 161 9.27 -2.58 1.41
C GLY A 161 10.63 -1.89 1.53
N ILE A 162 11.29 -1.64 0.38
CA ILE A 162 12.54 -0.86 0.34
C ILE A 162 12.34 0.53 0.95
N GLY A 163 11.22 1.18 0.62
CA GLY A 163 10.89 2.50 1.12
C GLY A 163 10.69 2.55 2.63
N MET A 164 10.00 1.56 3.20
CA MET A 164 9.80 1.43 4.65
C MET A 164 11.14 1.31 5.39
N VAL A 165 12.02 0.40 4.95
CA VAL A 165 13.34 0.21 5.57
C VAL A 165 14.15 1.50 5.53
N ARG A 166 14.24 2.15 4.38
CA ARG A 166 15.02 3.40 4.22
C ARG A 166 14.48 4.56 5.04
N LEU A 167 13.16 4.73 5.06
CA LEU A 167 12.53 5.79 5.83
C LEU A 167 12.76 5.57 7.34
N THR A 168 12.56 4.34 7.83
CA THR A 168 12.76 4.02 9.25
C THR A 168 14.22 4.16 9.67
N GLN A 169 15.20 3.71 8.85
CA GLN A 169 16.62 3.94 9.11
C GLN A 169 16.95 5.43 9.28
N ASN A 170 16.37 6.29 8.44
CA ASN A 170 16.56 7.72 8.57
C ASN A 170 15.88 8.28 9.82
N ALA A 171 14.69 7.83 10.15
CA ALA A 171 13.96 8.22 11.36
C ALA A 171 14.75 7.83 12.63
N GLU A 172 15.34 6.63 12.68
CA GLU A 172 16.20 6.19 13.78
C GLU A 172 17.44 7.09 13.92
N ARG A 173 18.07 7.47 12.80
CA ARG A 173 19.24 8.37 12.81
C ARG A 173 18.92 9.76 13.33
N LEU A 174 17.69 10.22 13.11
CA LEU A 174 17.18 11.51 13.58
C LEU A 174 16.57 11.44 14.98
N GLY A 175 16.54 10.26 15.62
CA GLY A 175 15.91 10.08 16.93
C GLY A 175 14.38 10.12 16.90
N LEU A 176 13.76 10.03 15.72
CA LEU A 176 12.30 10.05 15.51
C LEU A 176 11.67 8.66 15.59
N ALA A 177 12.47 7.61 15.58
CA ALA A 177 12.04 6.22 15.75
C ALA A 177 12.98 5.49 16.70
N GLN A 178 12.44 4.48 17.38
CA GLN A 178 13.22 3.64 18.27
C GLN A 178 14.25 2.83 17.48
N LYS A 179 15.49 2.79 17.99
CA LYS A 179 16.58 2.00 17.40
C LYS A 179 16.19 0.52 17.30
N GLY A 180 16.50 -0.11 16.18
CA GLY A 180 16.18 -1.51 15.89
C GLY A 180 14.86 -1.72 15.16
N THR A 181 14.00 -0.70 15.04
CA THR A 181 12.72 -0.80 14.31
C THR A 181 12.94 -1.11 12.83
N ALA A 182 13.92 -0.46 12.21
CA ALA A 182 14.26 -0.71 10.80
C ALA A 182 14.76 -2.15 10.57
N GLU A 183 15.52 -2.71 11.51
CA GLU A 183 16.02 -4.08 11.40
C GLU A 183 14.89 -5.10 11.58
N LYS A 184 13.92 -4.86 12.46
CA LYS A 184 12.71 -5.71 12.60
C LYS A 184 11.91 -5.73 11.28
N ILE A 185 11.63 -4.57 10.70
CA ILE A 185 10.93 -4.47 9.40
C ILE A 185 11.73 -5.19 8.31
N LYS A 186 13.03 -4.97 8.25
CA LYS A 186 13.92 -5.59 7.27
C LYS A 186 13.95 -7.12 7.39
N THR A 187 14.06 -7.63 8.60
CA THR A 187 14.07 -9.08 8.88
C THR A 187 12.75 -9.72 8.43
N LEU A 188 11.62 -9.10 8.75
CA LEU A 188 10.31 -9.62 8.37
C LEU A 188 10.11 -9.60 6.85
N LEU A 189 10.49 -8.52 6.16
CA LEU A 189 10.46 -8.43 4.70
C LEU A 189 11.34 -9.50 4.05
N ALA A 190 12.58 -9.67 4.54
CA ALA A 190 13.54 -10.64 4.00
C ALA A 190 13.07 -12.09 4.17
N ARG A 191 12.38 -12.41 5.28
CA ARG A 191 11.81 -13.74 5.52
C ARG A 191 10.87 -14.18 4.39
N PHE A 192 10.10 -13.25 3.84
CA PHE A 192 9.17 -13.49 2.74
C PHE A 192 9.75 -13.07 1.37
N GLY A 193 11.08 -13.10 1.21
CA GLY A 193 11.76 -12.87 -0.05
C GLY A 193 11.60 -11.45 -0.64
N LEU A 194 11.11 -10.50 0.15
CA LEU A 194 10.97 -9.12 -0.28
C LEU A 194 12.31 -8.38 -0.20
N PRO A 195 12.68 -7.60 -1.22
CA PRO A 195 13.92 -6.84 -1.20
C PRO A 195 13.89 -5.74 -0.14
N THR A 196 14.99 -5.61 0.60
CA THR A 196 15.15 -4.61 1.68
C THR A 196 16.08 -3.47 1.32
N GLY A 197 16.62 -3.50 0.12
CA GLY A 197 17.51 -2.48 -0.42
C GLY A 197 17.51 -2.44 -1.93
N VAL A 198 18.06 -1.38 -2.47
CA VAL A 198 18.20 -1.17 -3.91
C VAL A 198 19.56 -0.56 -4.21
N SER A 199 20.18 -1.02 -5.30
CA SER A 199 21.41 -0.44 -5.84
C SER A 199 21.09 0.86 -6.58
N MET A 200 20.88 1.92 -5.83
CA MET A 200 20.57 3.24 -6.35
C MET A 200 21.42 4.26 -5.58
N ASN A 201 22.14 5.13 -6.28
CA ASN A 201 22.92 6.16 -5.61
C ASN A 201 22.00 7.28 -5.05
N ARG A 202 22.50 8.03 -4.07
CA ARG A 202 21.75 9.12 -3.41
C ARG A 202 21.28 10.18 -4.42
N ARG A 203 22.08 10.50 -5.42
CA ARG A 203 21.77 11.52 -6.42
C ARG A 203 20.57 11.12 -7.29
N THR A 204 20.53 9.87 -7.71
CA THR A 204 19.43 9.30 -8.49
C THR A 204 18.13 9.26 -7.68
N LEU A 205 18.21 8.86 -6.42
CA LEU A 205 17.05 8.86 -5.52
C LEU A 205 16.49 10.28 -5.31
N SER A 206 17.38 11.26 -5.10
CA SER A 206 16.98 12.66 -4.92
C SER A 206 16.27 13.20 -6.16
N VAL A 207 16.76 12.90 -7.37
CA VAL A 207 16.13 13.31 -8.63
C VAL A 207 14.74 12.67 -8.78
N ALA A 208 14.59 11.38 -8.47
CA ALA A 208 13.32 10.68 -8.52
C ALA A 208 12.29 11.28 -7.52
N LEU A 209 12.73 11.62 -6.31
CA LEU A 209 11.91 12.28 -5.29
C LEU A 209 11.49 13.70 -5.68
N LEU A 210 12.40 14.50 -6.23
CA LEU A 210 12.09 15.85 -6.72
C LEU A 210 11.05 15.84 -7.83
N TRP A 211 11.09 14.84 -8.69
CA TRP A 211 10.13 14.72 -9.76
C TRP A 211 8.72 14.33 -9.27
N ILE A 212 8.59 13.47 -8.26
CA ILE A 212 7.32 13.16 -7.60
C ILE A 212 6.72 14.44 -6.99
N ARG A 213 7.55 15.27 -6.35
CA ARG A 213 7.15 16.56 -5.79
C ARG A 213 6.62 17.54 -6.85
N LYS A 214 7.26 17.64 -8.03
CA LYS A 214 6.83 18.54 -9.11
C LYS A 214 5.49 18.20 -9.74
N LYS A 215 5.05 16.95 -9.72
CA LYS A 215 3.75 16.49 -10.26
C LYS A 215 2.57 16.60 -9.30
N GLY A 216 2.70 17.34 -8.20
CA GLY A 216 1.59 17.65 -7.29
C GLY A 216 1.24 16.54 -6.31
N GLY A 217 2.15 15.61 -6.09
CA GLY A 217 2.04 14.61 -5.06
C GLY A 217 2.91 14.98 -3.86
N MET A 218 2.30 15.15 -2.72
CA MET A 218 2.89 15.13 -1.40
C MET A 218 3.87 16.29 -1.06
N ARG A 219 3.41 17.23 -0.29
CA ARG A 219 4.28 18.08 0.53
C ARG A 219 4.86 17.16 1.62
N LEU A 220 6.17 16.91 1.57
CA LEU A 220 6.87 16.41 2.74
C LEU A 220 6.90 17.57 3.75
N PRO A 221 6.43 17.40 4.99
CA PRO A 221 6.78 18.34 6.03
C PRO A 221 8.30 18.26 6.21
N LEU A 222 8.97 19.38 6.08
CA LEU A 222 10.37 19.57 6.45
C LEU A 222 10.45 19.68 7.96
#